data_14c6ad7baea038d84d409907e7a4b334
#
_entry.id   14c6ad7baea038d84d409907e7a4b334
#
_cell.length_a   1.000
_cell.length_b   1.000
_cell.length_c   1.000
_cell.angle_alpha   90.00
_cell.angle_beta   90.00
_cell.angle_gamma   90.00
#
_symmetry.space_group_name_H-M   'P 1'
#
loop_
_entity.id
_entity.type
_entity.pdbx_description
1 polymer ?
#
loop_
_entity_poly.entity_id
_entity_poly.type
_entity_poly.pdbx_seq_one_letter_code
_entity_poly.pdbx_strand_id
1 'polypeptide(L)'
;MCAALLGAGPSHGQGVVHCLDEARGTVRDATADQCRGRIISADEARRLRDARDERINRIVRGSDRPPATRELPQGTVVRRRSGTGFFIAADGTLLTNRHVAGGCRALSVTLGDGRTVPAELRAVAQDDDIALLHASVTATAFARFTNNPDLTSEKLVIVGYPANLPTPRVATMATAQRSTADLLIGQRFYAVPGSVRPGNSGSPVLDQAGNVVGMVVASIRPREVAATAPPTPGERVAAIPNATVVGFLAQHHVGVAMAPPAREFTDAELLGLARRFVARVNCEL
;
A
#
# COMPACT_ATOMS: atom_id res chain seq x y z
N MET A 1 -27.17 -8.88 62.91
CA MET A 1 -26.13 -8.03 62.31
C MET A 1 -25.07 -8.96 61.68
N CYS A 2 -25.22 -9.25 60.40
CA CYS A 2 -24.21 -9.98 59.62
C CYS A 2 -23.62 -9.01 58.61
N ALA A 3 -22.35 -8.67 58.78
CA ALA A 3 -21.58 -7.85 57.83
C ALA A 3 -21.12 -8.74 56.67
N ALA A 4 -21.55 -8.43 55.45
CA ALA A 4 -21.08 -9.04 54.26
C ALA A 4 -19.75 -8.39 53.83
N LEU A 5 -18.68 -9.13 53.90
CA LEU A 5 -17.37 -8.79 53.33
C LEU A 5 -17.44 -8.95 51.80
N LEU A 6 -17.48 -7.87 51.08
CA LEU A 6 -17.25 -7.84 49.64
C LEU A 6 -15.77 -8.05 49.37
N GLY A 7 -15.40 -9.24 48.93
CA GLY A 7 -14.06 -9.53 48.41
C GLY A 7 -13.85 -8.85 47.07
N ALA A 8 -12.92 -7.89 47.03
CA ALA A 8 -12.38 -7.37 45.79
C ALA A 8 -11.54 -8.47 45.13
N GLY A 9 -12.00 -9.00 44.00
CA GLY A 9 -11.22 -9.89 43.16
C GLY A 9 -10.00 -9.16 42.57
N PRO A 10 -8.89 -9.86 42.32
CA PRO A 10 -7.69 -9.26 41.76
C PRO A 10 -7.96 -8.75 40.35
N SER A 11 -7.70 -7.48 40.14
CA SER A 11 -7.65 -6.87 38.80
C SER A 11 -6.48 -7.51 38.05
N HIS A 12 -6.75 -8.48 37.18
CA HIS A 12 -5.77 -8.99 36.24
C HIS A 12 -5.45 -7.86 35.26
N GLY A 13 -4.27 -7.26 35.41
CA GLY A 13 -3.70 -6.38 34.40
C GLY A 13 -3.65 -7.14 33.09
N GLN A 14 -4.41 -6.71 32.10
CA GLN A 14 -4.43 -7.31 30.78
C GLN A 14 -3.12 -6.99 30.09
N GLY A 15 -2.08 -7.81 30.28
CA GLY A 15 -0.80 -7.70 29.60
C GLY A 15 -0.97 -7.92 28.10
N VAL A 16 -0.33 -7.08 27.30
CA VAL A 16 -0.25 -7.26 25.85
C VAL A 16 0.58 -8.51 25.56
N VAL A 17 0.03 -9.44 24.76
CA VAL A 17 0.68 -10.66 24.30
C VAL A 17 0.86 -10.64 22.78
N HIS A 18 1.86 -11.36 22.29
CA HIS A 18 2.06 -11.56 20.87
C HIS A 18 1.22 -12.75 20.40
N CYS A 19 0.21 -12.49 19.59
CA CYS A 19 -0.73 -13.47 19.08
C CYS A 19 -0.38 -13.84 17.64
N LEU A 20 0.01 -15.10 17.40
CA LEU A 20 0.26 -15.66 16.08
C LEU A 20 -1.05 -16.25 15.53
N ASP A 21 -1.53 -15.68 14.44
CA ASP A 21 -2.57 -16.30 13.61
C ASP A 21 -1.87 -17.32 12.68
N GLU A 22 -1.94 -18.60 13.02
CA GLU A 22 -1.24 -19.66 12.27
C GLU A 22 -1.80 -19.84 10.86
N ALA A 23 -3.10 -19.62 10.66
CA ALA A 23 -3.72 -19.71 9.35
C ALA A 23 -3.22 -18.60 8.41
N ARG A 24 -2.89 -17.45 8.98
CA ARG A 24 -2.43 -16.27 8.24
C ARG A 24 -0.92 -16.03 8.31
N GLY A 25 -0.22 -16.72 9.20
CA GLY A 25 1.20 -16.52 9.47
C GLY A 25 1.51 -15.11 9.98
N THR A 26 0.55 -14.45 10.66
CA THR A 26 0.68 -13.05 11.10
C THR A 26 0.74 -12.94 12.61
N VAL A 27 1.63 -12.08 13.10
CA VAL A 27 1.76 -11.78 14.53
C VAL A 27 1.14 -10.41 14.79
N ARG A 28 0.22 -10.34 15.74
CA ARG A 28 -0.38 -9.09 16.22
C ARG A 28 -0.22 -8.97 17.72
N ASP A 29 -0.18 -7.76 18.22
CA ASP A 29 -0.25 -7.50 19.65
C ASP A 29 -1.74 -7.44 20.04
N ALA A 30 -2.12 -8.19 21.06
CA ALA A 30 -3.48 -8.32 21.54
C ALA A 30 -3.48 -8.61 23.05
N THR A 31 -4.62 -8.52 23.69
CA THR A 31 -4.79 -9.09 25.04
C THR A 31 -4.99 -10.61 24.94
N ALA A 32 -4.71 -11.34 26.01
CA ALA A 32 -4.77 -12.82 25.98
C ALA A 32 -6.17 -13.33 25.59
N ASP A 33 -7.23 -12.66 26.01
CA ASP A 33 -8.63 -12.97 25.69
C ASP A 33 -9.00 -12.67 24.23
N GLN A 34 -8.29 -11.73 23.59
CA GLN A 34 -8.49 -11.36 22.18
C GLN A 34 -7.65 -12.21 21.21
N CYS A 35 -6.71 -13.00 21.73
CA CYS A 35 -5.88 -13.87 20.92
C CYS A 35 -6.68 -15.09 20.46
N ARG A 36 -7.04 -15.13 19.18
CA ARG A 36 -7.69 -16.28 18.53
C ARG A 36 -6.71 -17.23 17.85
N GLY A 37 -5.41 -17.08 18.11
CA GLY A 37 -4.32 -17.89 17.61
C GLY A 37 -3.44 -18.36 18.75
N ARG A 38 -2.18 -18.67 18.46
CA ARG A 38 -1.20 -19.09 19.46
C ARG A 38 -0.49 -17.88 20.07
N ILE A 39 -0.43 -17.82 21.40
CA ILE A 39 0.40 -16.83 22.10
C ILE A 39 1.87 -17.28 21.98
N ILE A 40 2.72 -16.39 21.51
CA ILE A 40 4.14 -16.64 21.26
C ILE A 40 5.02 -15.68 22.06
N SER A 41 6.29 -16.03 22.21
CA SER A 41 7.26 -15.19 22.89
C SER A 41 7.62 -13.93 22.07
N ALA A 42 8.12 -12.90 22.73
CA ALA A 42 8.58 -11.67 22.06
C ALA A 42 9.69 -11.96 21.03
N ASP A 43 10.58 -12.91 21.33
CA ASP A 43 11.67 -13.30 20.43
C ASP A 43 11.17 -14.08 19.21
N GLU A 44 10.16 -14.94 19.37
CA GLU A 44 9.51 -15.61 18.26
C GLU A 44 8.74 -14.63 17.39
N ALA A 45 8.02 -13.69 18.01
CA ALA A 45 7.29 -12.63 17.34
C ALA A 45 8.23 -11.75 16.48
N ARG A 46 9.37 -11.38 17.05
CA ARG A 46 10.40 -10.60 16.34
C ARG A 46 10.94 -11.38 15.15
N ARG A 47 11.37 -12.63 15.34
CA ARG A 47 11.88 -13.49 14.25
C ARG A 47 10.88 -13.65 13.12
N LEU A 48 9.60 -13.84 13.42
CA LEU A 48 8.57 -13.98 12.41
C LEU A 48 8.31 -12.65 11.66
N ARG A 49 8.37 -11.51 12.36
CA ARG A 49 8.28 -10.17 11.74
C ARG A 49 9.49 -9.90 10.84
N ASP A 50 10.70 -10.17 11.31
CA ASP A 50 11.95 -9.97 10.55
C ASP A 50 12.01 -10.85 9.31
N ALA A 51 11.71 -12.14 9.43
CA ALA A 51 11.66 -13.07 8.29
C ALA A 51 10.61 -12.66 7.24
N ARG A 52 9.52 -12.09 7.70
CA ARG A 52 8.47 -11.55 6.84
C ARG A 52 8.94 -10.29 6.12
N ASP A 53 9.55 -9.35 6.84
CA ASP A 53 10.08 -8.10 6.26
C ASP A 53 11.20 -8.40 5.26
N GLU A 54 12.03 -9.40 5.54
CA GLU A 54 13.04 -9.87 4.61
C GLU A 54 12.43 -10.50 3.34
N ARG A 55 11.32 -11.25 3.48
CA ARG A 55 10.58 -11.81 2.34
C ARG A 55 9.94 -10.69 1.50
N ILE A 56 9.30 -9.71 2.14
CA ILE A 56 8.73 -8.52 1.47
C ILE A 56 9.85 -7.74 0.77
N ASN A 57 10.97 -7.48 1.46
CA ASN A 57 12.11 -6.79 0.91
C ASN A 57 12.74 -7.56 -0.28
N ARG A 58 12.71 -8.88 -0.26
CA ARG A 58 13.20 -9.71 -1.38
C ARG A 58 12.28 -9.61 -2.59
N ILE A 59 10.96 -9.57 -2.38
CA ILE A 59 9.98 -9.35 -3.46
C ILE A 59 10.12 -7.94 -4.01
N VAL A 60 10.23 -6.94 -3.13
CA VAL A 60 10.38 -5.52 -3.50
C VAL A 60 11.73 -5.26 -4.18
N ARG A 61 12.85 -5.79 -3.66
CA ARG A 61 14.18 -5.65 -4.27
C ARG A 61 14.32 -6.37 -5.59
N GLY A 62 13.53 -7.42 -5.84
CA GLY A 62 13.45 -8.07 -7.15
C GLY A 62 12.84 -7.17 -8.22
N SER A 63 12.03 -6.18 -7.81
CA SER A 63 11.41 -5.18 -8.69
C SER A 63 12.20 -3.86 -8.79
N ASP A 64 13.09 -3.58 -7.83
CA ASP A 64 13.82 -2.32 -7.72
C ASP A 64 15.32 -2.49 -8.02
N ARG A 65 15.67 -2.82 -9.25
CA ARG A 65 17.01 -2.49 -9.73
C ARG A 65 17.06 -0.98 -9.93
N PRO A 66 17.92 -0.24 -9.21
CA PRO A 66 17.96 1.22 -9.35
C PRO A 66 18.22 1.57 -10.82
N PRO A 67 17.54 2.59 -11.38
CA PRO A 67 17.85 3.09 -12.71
C PRO A 67 19.34 3.48 -12.73
N ALA A 68 19.99 3.19 -13.86
CA ALA A 68 21.40 3.50 -14.07
C ALA A 68 21.67 4.97 -13.67
N THR A 69 22.59 5.15 -12.75
CA THR A 69 23.03 6.46 -12.27
C THR A 69 23.63 7.25 -13.43
N ARG A 70 22.97 8.35 -13.79
CA ARG A 70 23.57 9.34 -14.67
C ARG A 70 24.53 10.16 -13.81
N GLU A 71 25.83 9.97 -14.01
CA GLU A 71 26.86 10.73 -13.33
C GLU A 71 26.72 12.22 -13.69
N LEU A 72 26.47 13.04 -12.67
CA LEU A 72 26.61 14.50 -12.74
C LEU A 72 28.03 14.86 -12.30
N PRO A 73 28.70 15.81 -12.95
CA PRO A 73 30.04 16.20 -12.57
C PRO A 73 30.05 16.82 -11.17
N GLN A 74 30.92 16.30 -10.28
CA GLN A 74 31.29 16.82 -8.98
C GLN A 74 30.19 17.50 -8.15
N GLY A 75 29.32 16.69 -7.58
CA GLY A 75 28.33 17.06 -6.59
C GLY A 75 27.80 15.81 -5.91
N THR A 76 27.43 15.89 -4.67
CA THR A 76 26.85 14.81 -3.86
C THR A 76 25.81 14.04 -4.70
N VAL A 77 26.04 12.76 -4.95
CA VAL A 77 25.09 11.91 -5.69
C VAL A 77 23.81 11.80 -4.85
N VAL A 78 22.81 12.59 -5.17
CA VAL A 78 21.48 12.49 -4.56
C VAL A 78 20.81 11.27 -5.14
N ARG A 79 20.73 10.23 -4.33
CA ARG A 79 19.97 9.03 -4.69
C ARG A 79 18.49 9.39 -4.66
N ARG A 80 17.79 9.10 -5.76
CA ARG A 80 16.36 9.38 -5.89
C ARG A 80 15.60 8.09 -6.08
N ARG A 81 14.43 8.03 -5.47
CA ARG A 81 13.46 6.96 -5.59
C ARG A 81 12.11 7.59 -5.90
N SER A 82 11.30 6.93 -6.70
CA SER A 82 9.95 7.42 -7.00
C SER A 82 8.95 6.27 -7.02
N GLY A 83 7.72 6.61 -6.71
CA GLY A 83 6.57 5.73 -6.77
C GLY A 83 5.32 6.51 -7.11
N THR A 84 4.19 5.89 -6.93
CA THR A 84 2.87 6.49 -7.07
C THR A 84 2.25 6.70 -5.69
N GLY A 85 1.47 7.75 -5.55
CA GLY A 85 0.55 7.94 -4.43
C GLY A 85 -0.80 8.39 -4.95
N PHE A 86 -1.80 8.37 -4.10
CA PHE A 86 -3.13 8.86 -4.44
C PHE A 86 -3.75 9.62 -3.26
N PHE A 87 -4.34 10.75 -3.57
CA PHE A 87 -5.03 11.57 -2.57
C PHE A 87 -6.29 10.86 -2.08
N ILE A 88 -6.53 10.93 -0.77
CA ILE A 88 -7.68 10.34 -0.08
C ILE A 88 -8.56 11.38 0.60
N ALA A 89 -8.09 12.64 0.67
CA ALA A 89 -8.85 13.77 1.20
C ALA A 89 -8.45 15.06 0.47
N ALA A 90 -9.28 16.07 0.56
CA ALA A 90 -9.07 17.37 -0.09
C ALA A 90 -7.92 18.19 0.54
N ASP A 91 -7.58 17.93 1.79
CA ASP A 91 -6.53 18.62 2.55
C ASP A 91 -5.09 18.30 2.10
N GLY A 92 -4.91 17.47 1.08
CA GLY A 92 -3.60 17.03 0.61
C GLY A 92 -3.11 15.73 1.26
N THR A 93 -3.94 15.05 2.03
CA THR A 93 -3.63 13.72 2.58
C THR A 93 -3.64 12.67 1.48
N LEU A 94 -2.56 11.88 1.39
CA LEU A 94 -2.40 10.86 0.35
C LEU A 94 -1.71 9.61 0.88
N LEU A 95 -1.94 8.49 0.21
CA LEU A 95 -1.33 7.20 0.47
C LEU A 95 -0.26 6.86 -0.55
N THR A 96 0.76 6.12 -0.11
CA THR A 96 1.76 5.45 -0.94
C THR A 96 2.33 4.24 -0.20
N ASN A 97 3.31 3.54 -0.75
CA ASN A 97 4.02 2.49 -0.02
C ASN A 97 5.08 3.04 0.93
N ARG A 98 5.30 2.32 2.04
CA ARG A 98 6.37 2.61 3.01
C ARG A 98 7.75 2.58 2.33
N HIS A 99 8.01 1.60 1.46
CA HIS A 99 9.29 1.52 0.76
C HIS A 99 9.52 2.68 -0.22
N VAL A 100 8.47 3.37 -0.68
CA VAL A 100 8.57 4.57 -1.52
C VAL A 100 8.93 5.80 -0.68
N ALA A 101 8.29 5.98 0.47
CA ALA A 101 8.39 7.21 1.27
C ALA A 101 9.29 7.10 2.50
N GLY A 102 9.64 5.90 2.95
CA GLY A 102 10.44 5.70 4.15
C GLY A 102 11.91 6.05 3.97
N GLY A 103 12.51 6.72 4.97
CA GLY A 103 13.94 7.06 4.99
C GLY A 103 14.35 8.19 4.04
N CYS A 104 13.40 8.97 3.51
CA CYS A 104 13.67 10.10 2.64
C CYS A 104 14.13 11.32 3.44
N ARG A 105 15.15 12.02 2.97
CA ARG A 105 15.54 13.35 3.48
C ARG A 105 14.59 14.44 3.03
N ALA A 106 14.08 14.31 1.81
CA ALA A 106 13.04 15.18 1.28
C ALA A 106 12.01 14.38 0.51
N LEU A 107 10.74 14.73 0.71
CA LEU A 107 9.60 14.18 0.00
C LEU A 107 8.91 15.28 -0.79
N SER A 108 8.52 14.97 -2.01
CA SER A 108 7.68 15.84 -2.82
C SER A 108 6.70 15.02 -3.65
N VAL A 109 5.65 15.68 -4.09
CA VAL A 109 4.60 15.06 -4.91
C VAL A 109 4.43 15.85 -6.19
N THR A 110 4.56 15.18 -7.34
CA THR A 110 4.27 15.78 -8.65
C THR A 110 2.84 15.43 -9.06
N LEU A 111 2.03 16.45 -9.23
CA LEU A 111 0.61 16.36 -9.55
C LEU A 111 0.38 16.05 -11.04
N GLY A 112 -0.84 15.70 -11.42
CA GLY A 112 -1.22 15.44 -12.80
C GLY A 112 -1.01 16.60 -13.76
N ASP A 113 -1.03 17.85 -13.28
CA ASP A 113 -0.73 19.07 -14.04
C ASP A 113 0.77 19.37 -14.17
N GLY A 114 1.62 18.58 -13.52
CA GLY A 114 3.07 18.66 -13.52
C GLY A 114 3.68 19.58 -12.46
N ARG A 115 2.88 20.22 -11.63
CA ARG A 115 3.40 20.96 -10.46
C ARG A 115 3.95 19.97 -9.44
N THR A 116 5.07 20.34 -8.82
CA THR A 116 5.67 19.58 -7.73
C THR A 116 5.56 20.37 -6.43
N VAL A 117 5.01 19.77 -5.41
CA VAL A 117 4.79 20.38 -4.09
C VAL A 117 5.52 19.57 -3.02
N PRO A 118 5.97 20.19 -1.92
CA PRO A 118 6.53 19.49 -0.79
C PRO A 118 5.50 18.53 -0.16
N ALA A 119 6.00 17.44 0.41
CA ALA A 119 5.19 16.51 1.17
C ALA A 119 5.91 16.06 2.44
N GLU A 120 5.15 15.62 3.43
CA GLU A 120 5.65 15.14 4.72
C GLU A 120 5.13 13.73 4.98
N LEU A 121 5.97 12.91 5.58
CA LEU A 121 5.59 11.60 6.07
C LEU A 121 4.85 11.76 7.41
N ARG A 122 3.59 11.36 7.48
CA ARG A 122 2.76 11.44 8.69
C ARG A 122 2.77 10.15 9.49
N ALA A 123 2.66 9.00 8.80
CA ALA A 123 2.66 7.70 9.44
C ALA A 123 3.15 6.61 8.48
N VAL A 124 3.62 5.50 9.06
CA VAL A 124 3.91 4.26 8.35
C VAL A 124 3.28 3.08 9.09
N ALA A 125 2.75 2.13 8.36
CA ALA A 125 2.29 0.90 8.97
C ALA A 125 3.49 0.08 9.46
N GLN A 126 3.36 -0.52 10.66
CA GLN A 126 4.42 -1.38 11.21
C GLN A 126 4.57 -2.66 10.39
N ASP A 127 3.46 -3.23 10.04
CA ASP A 127 3.37 -4.55 9.46
C ASP A 127 3.06 -4.58 7.98
N ASP A 128 2.62 -3.50 7.39
CA ASP A 128 2.25 -3.41 5.99
C ASP A 128 3.10 -2.37 5.26
N ASP A 129 3.17 -2.49 3.97
CA ASP A 129 3.93 -1.55 3.15
C ASP A 129 3.08 -0.32 2.81
N ILE A 130 2.59 0.38 3.84
CA ILE A 130 1.72 1.56 3.74
C ILE A 130 2.41 2.77 4.37
N ALA A 131 2.35 3.90 3.71
CA ALA A 131 2.74 5.21 4.23
C ALA A 131 1.63 6.23 3.99
N LEU A 132 1.37 7.05 4.99
CA LEU A 132 0.49 8.20 4.95
C LEU A 132 1.33 9.46 4.80
N LEU A 133 1.07 10.25 3.78
CA LEU A 133 1.71 11.50 3.51
C LEU A 133 0.72 12.66 3.59
N HIS A 134 1.25 13.86 3.76
CA HIS A 134 0.52 15.10 3.58
C HIS A 134 1.30 16.01 2.62
N ALA A 135 0.71 16.35 1.49
CA ALA A 135 1.26 17.27 0.51
C ALA A 135 0.71 18.68 0.74
N SER A 136 1.56 19.70 0.57
CA SER A 136 1.19 21.12 0.74
C SER A 136 0.31 21.61 -0.41
N VAL A 137 -0.88 21.02 -0.58
CA VAL A 137 -1.81 21.34 -1.66
C VAL A 137 -3.24 20.97 -1.27
N THR A 138 -4.22 21.73 -1.75
CA THR A 138 -5.61 21.31 -1.74
C THR A 138 -5.87 20.44 -2.96
N ALA A 139 -6.19 19.15 -2.72
CA ALA A 139 -6.51 18.21 -3.77
C ALA A 139 -7.92 18.49 -4.34
N THR A 140 -8.01 18.66 -5.67
CA THR A 140 -9.29 18.93 -6.36
C THR A 140 -10.15 17.69 -6.54
N ALA A 141 -9.55 16.51 -6.35
CA ALA A 141 -10.22 15.21 -6.34
C ALA A 141 -9.45 14.26 -5.44
N PHE A 142 -10.15 13.30 -4.87
CA PHE A 142 -9.57 12.25 -4.02
C PHE A 142 -10.28 10.92 -4.28
N ALA A 143 -9.58 9.84 -3.98
CA ALA A 143 -10.05 8.49 -4.16
C ALA A 143 -11.21 8.16 -3.19
N ARG A 144 -12.13 7.32 -3.64
CA ARG A 144 -13.17 6.73 -2.82
C ARG A 144 -12.89 5.24 -2.66
N PHE A 145 -13.26 4.70 -1.52
CA PHE A 145 -13.05 3.30 -1.19
C PHE A 145 -14.35 2.52 -1.29
N THR A 146 -14.28 1.30 -1.75
CA THR A 146 -15.46 0.44 -1.80
C THR A 146 -15.80 -0.11 -0.40
N ASN A 147 -17.10 -0.23 -0.11
CA ASN A 147 -17.60 -0.97 1.03
C ASN A 147 -17.66 -2.49 0.77
N ASN A 148 -17.51 -2.91 -0.49
CA ASN A 148 -17.63 -4.31 -0.85
C ASN A 148 -16.31 -5.04 -0.54
N PRO A 149 -16.27 -5.94 0.47
CA PRO A 149 -15.10 -6.76 0.74
C PRO A 149 -14.90 -7.83 -0.34
N ASP A 150 -15.97 -8.19 -1.03
CA ASP A 150 -15.93 -9.13 -2.14
C ASP A 150 -15.55 -8.37 -3.41
N LEU A 151 -14.32 -8.54 -3.83
CA LEU A 151 -13.84 -8.03 -5.12
C LEU A 151 -14.57 -8.75 -6.25
N THR A 152 -15.85 -8.40 -6.47
CA THR A 152 -16.70 -9.02 -7.48
C THR A 152 -16.47 -8.47 -8.88
N SER A 153 -15.71 -7.39 -9.00
CA SER A 153 -15.35 -6.83 -10.31
C SER A 153 -14.43 -7.79 -11.06
N GLU A 154 -14.87 -8.23 -12.23
CA GLU A 154 -14.07 -9.10 -13.10
C GLU A 154 -12.84 -8.37 -13.64
N LYS A 155 -12.89 -7.05 -13.72
CA LYS A 155 -11.84 -6.20 -14.25
C LYS A 155 -11.39 -5.19 -13.22
N LEU A 156 -10.08 -5.21 -12.94
CA LEU A 156 -9.42 -4.23 -12.07
C LEU A 156 -8.48 -3.35 -12.90
N VAL A 157 -8.40 -2.08 -12.55
CA VAL A 157 -7.60 -1.08 -13.26
C VAL A 157 -6.58 -0.47 -12.30
N ILE A 158 -5.33 -0.41 -12.71
CA ILE A 158 -4.24 0.20 -11.95
C ILE A 158 -3.82 1.48 -12.66
N VAL A 159 -3.81 2.59 -11.95
CA VAL A 159 -3.38 3.88 -12.52
C VAL A 159 -2.24 4.43 -11.70
N GLY A 160 -1.09 4.72 -12.35
CA GLY A 160 0.10 5.19 -11.66
C GLY A 160 1.16 5.80 -12.57
N TYR A 161 2.33 6.03 -12.02
CA TYR A 161 3.46 6.68 -12.68
C TYR A 161 4.65 5.72 -12.85
N PRO A 162 4.69 4.89 -13.90
CA PRO A 162 5.86 4.06 -14.16
C PRO A 162 7.11 4.90 -14.33
N ALA A 163 8.21 4.47 -13.70
CA ALA A 163 9.47 5.23 -13.69
C ALA A 163 10.14 5.35 -15.07
N ASN A 164 9.85 4.41 -15.98
CA ASN A 164 10.47 4.31 -17.30
C ASN A 164 9.76 5.11 -18.40
N LEU A 165 8.70 5.86 -18.06
CA LEU A 165 8.05 6.71 -19.05
C LEU A 165 8.82 8.02 -19.25
N PRO A 166 8.93 8.48 -20.50
CA PRO A 166 9.70 9.69 -20.84
C PRO A 166 9.08 10.97 -20.25
N THR A 167 7.79 10.94 -19.92
CA THR A 167 7.11 12.12 -19.34
C THR A 167 6.57 11.79 -17.95
N PRO A 168 6.95 12.56 -16.91
CA PRO A 168 6.46 12.34 -15.54
C PRO A 168 4.96 12.65 -15.37
N ARG A 169 4.25 13.01 -16.41
CA ARG A 169 2.84 13.44 -16.36
C ARG A 169 1.84 12.37 -16.78
N VAL A 170 2.30 11.26 -17.31
CA VAL A 170 1.41 10.22 -17.82
C VAL A 170 1.16 9.20 -16.73
N ALA A 171 -0.06 9.20 -16.21
CA ALA A 171 -0.56 8.05 -15.47
C ALA A 171 -0.75 6.88 -16.46
N THR A 172 -0.20 5.74 -16.16
CA THR A 172 -0.33 4.54 -16.99
C THR A 172 -1.39 3.63 -16.39
N MET A 173 -2.18 3.03 -17.25
CA MET A 173 -3.17 2.04 -16.88
C MET A 173 -2.63 0.64 -17.19
N ALA A 174 -2.71 -0.24 -16.22
CA ALA A 174 -2.52 -1.67 -16.42
C ALA A 174 -3.80 -2.37 -16.01
N THR A 175 -4.33 -3.23 -16.87
CA THR A 175 -5.53 -4.01 -16.56
C THR A 175 -5.12 -5.27 -15.83
N ALA A 176 -5.74 -5.52 -14.67
CA ALA A 176 -5.60 -6.74 -13.93
C ALA A 176 -6.98 -7.41 -13.84
N GLN A 177 -7.06 -8.69 -14.15
CA GLN A 177 -8.26 -9.49 -13.94
C GLN A 177 -8.14 -10.22 -12.62
N ARG A 178 -9.23 -10.25 -11.85
CA ARG A 178 -9.28 -11.07 -10.64
C ARG A 178 -9.31 -12.54 -11.01
N SER A 179 -8.33 -13.29 -10.56
CA SER A 179 -8.40 -14.73 -10.50
C SER A 179 -8.83 -15.16 -9.09
N THR A 180 -9.78 -16.07 -9.01
CA THR A 180 -10.45 -16.48 -7.76
C THR A 180 -9.58 -17.22 -6.75
N ALA A 181 -8.29 -17.32 -6.94
CA ALA A 181 -7.55 -18.35 -6.21
C ALA A 181 -6.30 -17.92 -5.42
N ASP A 182 -5.80 -16.70 -5.49
CA ASP A 182 -4.47 -16.50 -4.95
C ASP A 182 -4.37 -15.39 -3.89
N LEU A 183 -4.80 -15.74 -2.69
CA LEU A 183 -4.31 -15.12 -1.47
C LEU A 183 -2.85 -15.54 -1.31
N LEU A 184 -1.95 -14.80 -1.92
CA LEU A 184 -0.54 -15.09 -1.88
C LEU A 184 0.10 -14.45 -0.64
N ILE A 185 0.97 -15.24 -0.02
CA ILE A 185 1.94 -14.80 0.98
C ILE A 185 1.27 -14.27 2.25
N GLY A 186 0.72 -15.20 3.05
CA GLY A 186 0.24 -14.90 4.40
C GLY A 186 -1.02 -14.04 4.47
N GLN A 187 -1.89 -14.11 3.48
CA GLN A 187 -3.20 -13.41 3.40
C GLN A 187 -3.14 -11.87 3.51
N ARG A 188 -1.95 -11.27 3.38
CA ARG A 188 -1.78 -9.80 3.47
C ARG A 188 -1.85 -9.11 2.11
N PHE A 189 -1.63 -9.85 1.06
CA PHE A 189 -1.72 -9.37 -0.30
C PHE A 189 -2.65 -10.27 -1.09
N TYR A 190 -3.42 -9.69 -1.99
CA TYR A 190 -4.00 -10.46 -3.07
C TYR A 190 -3.16 -10.26 -4.33
N ALA A 191 -3.10 -11.29 -5.16
CA ALA A 191 -2.41 -11.20 -6.43
C ALA A 191 -3.42 -11.27 -7.56
N VAL A 192 -3.33 -10.32 -8.47
CA VAL A 192 -4.15 -10.29 -9.67
C VAL A 192 -3.28 -10.50 -10.91
N PRO A 193 -3.75 -11.21 -11.93
CA PRO A 193 -3.07 -11.26 -13.20
C PRO A 193 -2.88 -9.85 -13.74
N GLY A 194 -1.68 -9.53 -14.19
CA GLY A 194 -1.39 -8.21 -14.71
C GLY A 194 0.10 -7.86 -14.59
N SER A 195 0.47 -6.74 -15.16
CA SER A 195 1.84 -6.28 -15.20
C SER A 195 1.93 -4.82 -14.75
N VAL A 196 2.80 -4.58 -13.81
CA VAL A 196 3.20 -3.22 -13.40
C VAL A 196 4.70 -3.05 -13.51
N ARG A 197 5.14 -1.81 -13.54
CA ARG A 197 6.55 -1.43 -13.69
C ARG A 197 7.06 -0.71 -12.45
N PRO A 198 8.39 -0.64 -12.24
CA PRO A 198 8.94 0.26 -11.24
C PRO A 198 8.31 1.64 -11.33
N GLY A 199 7.93 2.21 -10.18
CA GLY A 199 7.16 3.46 -10.10
C GLY A 199 5.66 3.28 -9.93
N ASN A 200 5.09 2.10 -10.23
CA ASN A 200 3.68 1.80 -9.91
C ASN A 200 3.45 1.41 -8.44
N SER A 201 4.50 1.20 -7.65
CA SER A 201 4.36 1.00 -6.20
C SER A 201 3.57 2.14 -5.58
N GLY A 202 2.54 1.83 -4.80
CA GLY A 202 1.61 2.80 -4.21
C GLY A 202 0.44 3.21 -5.11
N SER A 203 0.32 2.68 -6.32
CA SER A 203 -0.84 2.94 -7.19
C SER A 203 -2.12 2.37 -6.58
N PRO A 204 -3.26 3.07 -6.70
CA PRO A 204 -4.55 2.49 -6.37
C PRO A 204 -4.90 1.38 -7.37
N VAL A 205 -5.50 0.31 -6.88
CA VAL A 205 -6.22 -0.67 -7.66
C VAL A 205 -7.69 -0.29 -7.62
N LEU A 206 -8.29 -0.06 -8.76
CA LEU A 206 -9.65 0.43 -8.89
C LEU A 206 -10.56 -0.66 -9.46
N ASP A 207 -11.80 -0.71 -8.98
CA ASP A 207 -12.89 -1.43 -9.62
C ASP A 207 -13.41 -0.63 -10.84
N GLN A 208 -14.37 -1.22 -11.57
CA GLN A 208 -14.96 -0.54 -12.74
C GLN A 208 -15.81 0.68 -12.37
N ALA A 209 -16.21 0.84 -11.12
CA ALA A 209 -16.89 2.03 -10.63
C ALA A 209 -15.90 3.14 -10.16
N GLY A 210 -14.59 2.91 -10.29
CA GLY A 210 -13.53 3.85 -9.92
C GLY A 210 -13.22 3.91 -8.43
N ASN A 211 -13.66 2.92 -7.66
CA ASN A 211 -13.40 2.85 -6.23
C ASN A 211 -12.12 2.07 -5.95
N VAL A 212 -11.41 2.46 -4.92
CA VAL A 212 -10.20 1.76 -4.45
C VAL A 212 -10.60 0.43 -3.81
N VAL A 213 -10.04 -0.65 -4.35
CA VAL A 213 -10.15 -2.02 -3.83
C VAL A 213 -8.82 -2.52 -3.25
N GLY A 214 -7.75 -1.76 -3.43
CA GLY A 214 -6.43 -2.05 -2.87
C GLY A 214 -5.35 -1.10 -3.35
N MET A 215 -4.11 -1.37 -2.91
CA MET A 215 -2.92 -0.58 -3.27
C MET A 215 -1.79 -1.50 -3.73
N VAL A 216 -1.22 -1.20 -4.89
CA VAL A 216 -0.11 -1.96 -5.49
C VAL A 216 1.13 -1.90 -4.61
N VAL A 217 1.78 -3.05 -4.43
CA VAL A 217 3.09 -3.14 -3.77
C VAL A 217 4.18 -3.45 -4.78
N ALA A 218 4.00 -4.52 -5.56
CA ALA A 218 5.04 -5.01 -6.45
C ALA A 218 4.47 -5.84 -7.62
N SER A 219 5.29 -6.07 -8.63
CA SER A 219 5.08 -7.11 -9.64
C SER A 219 5.65 -8.44 -9.14
N ILE A 220 4.89 -9.50 -9.29
CA ILE A 220 5.35 -10.87 -9.05
C ILE A 220 5.66 -11.48 -10.42
N ARG A 221 6.93 -11.74 -10.68
CA ARG A 221 7.43 -12.28 -11.95
C ARG A 221 8.04 -13.65 -11.76
N PRO A 222 8.04 -14.49 -12.80
CA PRO A 222 8.90 -15.65 -12.84
C PRO A 222 10.36 -15.24 -12.59
N ARG A 223 11.14 -16.08 -11.92
CA ARG A 223 12.49 -15.77 -11.39
C ARG A 223 13.50 -15.25 -12.42
N GLU A 224 13.27 -15.48 -13.70
CA GLU A 224 14.24 -15.23 -14.78
C GLU A 224 13.98 -13.93 -15.57
N VAL A 225 12.94 -13.17 -15.21
CA VAL A 225 12.53 -12.00 -16.00
C VAL A 225 13.01 -10.71 -15.34
N ALA A 226 13.77 -9.91 -16.08
CA ALA A 226 14.24 -8.60 -15.61
C ALA A 226 13.05 -7.63 -15.34
N ALA A 227 13.19 -6.78 -14.34
CA ALA A 227 12.14 -5.81 -13.95
C ALA A 227 11.72 -4.85 -15.07
N THR A 228 12.61 -4.62 -16.04
CA THR A 228 12.40 -3.75 -17.20
C THR A 228 11.92 -4.49 -18.46
N ALA A 229 11.83 -5.83 -18.40
CA ALA A 229 11.37 -6.61 -19.55
C ALA A 229 9.90 -6.31 -19.89
N PRO A 230 9.48 -6.52 -21.14
CA PRO A 230 8.07 -6.46 -21.51
C PRO A 230 7.19 -7.37 -20.62
N PRO A 231 5.86 -7.11 -20.51
CA PRO A 231 4.95 -8.01 -19.81
C PRO A 231 5.06 -9.43 -20.32
N THR A 232 5.11 -10.40 -19.39
CA THR A 232 5.22 -11.82 -19.72
C THR A 232 3.96 -12.56 -19.27
N PRO A 233 3.56 -13.63 -19.97
CA PRO A 233 2.49 -14.49 -19.50
C PRO A 233 2.76 -14.99 -18.07
N GLY A 234 1.73 -14.96 -17.22
CA GLY A 234 1.86 -15.38 -15.83
C GLY A 234 2.39 -14.30 -14.86
N GLU A 235 2.67 -13.11 -15.33
CA GLU A 235 2.99 -11.96 -14.47
C GLU A 235 1.77 -11.57 -13.61
N ARG A 236 2.03 -11.25 -12.34
CA ARG A 236 0.98 -10.90 -11.38
C ARG A 236 1.35 -9.64 -10.62
N VAL A 237 0.34 -8.94 -10.14
CA VAL A 237 0.48 -7.76 -9.28
C VAL A 237 0.09 -8.12 -7.87
N ALA A 238 0.98 -7.89 -6.92
CA ALA A 238 0.67 -7.95 -5.51
C ALA A 238 0.07 -6.62 -5.05
N ALA A 239 -1.07 -6.67 -4.40
CA ALA A 239 -1.74 -5.50 -3.85
C ALA A 239 -2.19 -5.72 -2.40
N ILE A 240 -2.09 -4.68 -1.58
CA ILE A 240 -2.62 -4.64 -0.22
C ILE A 240 -4.14 -4.50 -0.31
N PRO A 241 -4.91 -5.35 0.38
CA PRO A 241 -6.37 -5.26 0.38
C PRO A 241 -6.89 -3.95 0.94
N ASN A 242 -8.01 -3.49 0.41
CA ASN A 242 -8.71 -2.30 0.89
C ASN A 242 -8.95 -2.30 2.40
N ALA A 243 -9.40 -3.42 2.96
CA ALA A 243 -9.65 -3.55 4.40
C ALA A 243 -8.40 -3.26 5.25
N THR A 244 -7.21 -3.67 4.79
CA THR A 244 -5.93 -3.38 5.45
C THR A 244 -5.61 -1.89 5.38
N VAL A 245 -5.79 -1.27 4.21
CA VAL A 245 -5.56 0.17 4.01
C VAL A 245 -6.49 1.00 4.89
N VAL A 246 -7.78 0.70 4.88
CA VAL A 246 -8.78 1.40 5.70
C VAL A 246 -8.52 1.19 7.20
N GLY A 247 -8.14 -0.03 7.60
CA GLY A 247 -7.76 -0.32 8.99
C GLY A 247 -6.56 0.50 9.46
N PHE A 248 -5.53 0.67 8.62
CA PHE A 248 -4.40 1.54 8.91
C PHE A 248 -4.83 3.01 9.06
N LEU A 249 -5.65 3.52 8.16
CA LEU A 249 -6.15 4.89 8.23
C LEU A 249 -6.99 5.15 9.49
N ALA A 250 -7.83 4.19 9.88
CA ALA A 250 -8.62 4.27 11.11
C ALA A 250 -7.74 4.35 12.37
N GLN A 251 -6.62 3.60 12.42
CA GLN A 251 -5.64 3.68 13.51
C GLN A 251 -5.00 5.07 13.65
N HIS A 252 -4.94 5.82 12.55
CA HIS A 252 -4.41 7.18 12.52
C HIS A 252 -5.49 8.27 12.51
N HIS A 253 -6.75 7.91 12.81
CA HIS A 253 -7.90 8.82 12.85
C HIS A 253 -8.17 9.55 11.53
N VAL A 254 -7.80 8.94 10.40
CA VAL A 254 -8.05 9.47 9.06
C VAL A 254 -9.31 8.83 8.50
N GLY A 255 -10.32 9.66 8.27
CA GLY A 255 -11.56 9.25 7.61
C GLY A 255 -11.34 9.07 6.10
N VAL A 256 -12.07 8.15 5.51
CA VAL A 256 -12.08 7.92 4.06
C VAL A 256 -13.45 8.14 3.47
N ALA A 257 -13.50 8.64 2.25
CA ALA A 257 -14.73 8.71 1.50
C ALA A 257 -15.10 7.30 1.01
N MET A 258 -16.25 6.82 1.46
CA MET A 258 -16.81 5.56 0.96
C MET A 258 -17.71 5.85 -0.25
N ALA A 259 -17.65 4.97 -1.23
CA ALA A 259 -18.43 5.14 -2.45
C ALA A 259 -19.77 4.40 -2.33
N PRO A 260 -20.87 5.04 -2.75
CA PRO A 260 -22.10 4.32 -3.01
C PRO A 260 -21.93 3.43 -4.26
N PRO A 261 -22.79 2.42 -4.46
CA PRO A 261 -22.88 1.72 -5.72
C PRO A 261 -23.02 2.72 -6.87
N ALA A 262 -22.18 2.60 -7.88
CA ALA A 262 -22.13 3.53 -9.00
C ALA A 262 -22.13 2.74 -10.33
N ARG A 263 -22.40 3.46 -11.43
CA ARG A 263 -22.26 2.91 -12.77
C ARG A 263 -20.80 2.50 -13.03
N GLU A 264 -20.60 1.54 -13.89
CA GLU A 264 -19.30 1.19 -14.40
C GLU A 264 -18.79 2.25 -15.40
N PHE A 265 -17.51 2.52 -15.33
CA PHE A 265 -16.79 3.42 -16.22
C PHE A 265 -16.05 2.63 -17.30
N THR A 266 -15.89 3.21 -18.46
CA THR A 266 -14.91 2.75 -19.44
C THR A 266 -13.47 3.00 -18.96
N ASP A 267 -12.51 2.31 -19.56
CA ASP A 267 -11.08 2.49 -19.22
C ASP A 267 -10.62 3.95 -19.39
N ALA A 268 -11.10 4.62 -20.42
CA ALA A 268 -10.79 6.02 -20.66
C ALA A 268 -11.36 6.94 -19.58
N GLU A 269 -12.58 6.70 -19.13
CA GLU A 269 -13.21 7.42 -18.03
C GLU A 269 -12.49 7.17 -16.71
N LEU A 270 -12.13 5.91 -16.42
CA LEU A 270 -11.35 5.54 -15.23
C LEU A 270 -9.99 6.23 -15.21
N LEU A 271 -9.30 6.24 -16.35
CA LEU A 271 -8.02 6.94 -16.47
C LEU A 271 -8.19 8.45 -16.24
N GLY A 272 -9.22 9.04 -16.84
CA GLY A 272 -9.54 10.46 -16.66
C GLY A 272 -9.87 10.80 -15.20
N LEU A 273 -10.65 9.95 -14.54
CA LEU A 273 -10.98 10.07 -13.12
C LEU A 273 -9.72 9.96 -12.25
N ALA A 274 -8.94 8.90 -12.43
CA ALA A 274 -7.80 8.60 -11.58
C ALA A 274 -6.67 9.62 -11.71
N ARG A 275 -6.42 10.17 -12.91
CA ARG A 275 -5.43 11.25 -13.12
C ARG A 275 -5.64 12.46 -12.24
N ARG A 276 -6.85 12.69 -11.74
CA ARG A 276 -7.18 13.84 -10.89
C ARG A 276 -6.75 13.67 -9.45
N PHE A 277 -6.57 12.43 -8.99
CA PHE A 277 -6.17 12.14 -7.61
C PHE A 277 -4.89 11.31 -7.48
N VAL A 278 -4.35 10.79 -8.58
CA VAL A 278 -3.05 10.07 -8.56
C VAL A 278 -1.92 11.04 -8.76
N ALA A 279 -0.82 10.85 -8.05
CA ALA A 279 0.35 11.70 -8.12
C ALA A 279 1.64 10.89 -8.06
N ARG A 280 2.74 11.44 -8.58
CA ARG A 280 4.07 10.83 -8.43
C ARG A 280 4.65 11.24 -7.08
N VAL A 281 5.06 10.29 -6.28
CA VAL A 281 5.81 10.51 -5.05
C VAL A 281 7.30 10.45 -5.37
N ASN A 282 8.05 11.49 -4.99
CA ASN A 282 9.49 11.58 -5.18
C ASN A 282 10.17 11.61 -3.80
N CYS A 283 11.19 10.80 -3.66
CA CYS A 283 12.01 10.65 -2.46
C CYS A 283 13.47 10.95 -2.78
N GLU A 284 14.08 11.84 -2.03
CA GLU A 284 15.52 12.07 -2.01
C GLU A 284 16.11 11.37 -0.78
N LEU A 285 17.13 10.55 -0.97
CA LEU A 285 17.77 9.72 0.07
C LEU A 285 19.06 10.38 0.56
#